data_cbb788b0b525bcb642c04c25f126c60e
#
_entry.id   cbb788b0b525bcb642c04c25f126c60e
#
_cell.length_a   1.000
_cell.length_b   1.000
_cell.length_c   1.000
_cell.angle_alpha   90.00
_cell.angle_beta   90.00
_cell.angle_gamma   90.00
#
_symmetry.space_group_name_H-M   'P 1'
#
loop_
_entity.id
_entity.type
_entity.pdbx_description
1 polymer ?
#
loop_
_entity_poly.entity_id
_entity_poly.type
_entity_poly.pdbx_seq_one_letter_code
_entity_poly.pdbx_strand_id
1 'polypeptide(L)'
;MTVTNSDQATSDRFPRELVRRLLDNYRGKTLDHAPGSMTEPATVFTDPVRFQKELDVLFRGGAHIVGWTGELPKPGTFITKNVAGHPVLVTRAEDGELRAFRNACTHRGAQVAEGCGEARRLTCPYHAWSFELNGDLAGQPQAYAFDDIEKSTLGLQPLPIANVAGLIAIGLSDDVDPAAAFAEIEPQLRWCGYEQHEVVCQHTWTLQANWKIAFDVNLESYHVDYLHRDTLSNLVLHNPIFDTFGKHARWGFPTTGTEKVVDLPEEHWPPTMPVSIIHTLFPSVVLLETPVSCQMFRIYPGRNVNECTVDLTEASLKPIVNEEDREARQRGADFAALVVGTEDFPAAEQCQRGAEIGLTNFNFGSNEPMLQHWHRTWQNALDNA
;
A
#
# COMPACT_ATOMS: atom_id res chain seq x y z
N MET A 1 -41.70 12.55 -7.55
CA MET A 1 -40.71 11.47 -7.37
C MET A 1 -39.35 12.16 -7.41
N THR A 2 -38.80 12.41 -6.27
CA THR A 2 -37.49 13.08 -6.09
C THR A 2 -36.40 12.02 -6.31
N VAL A 3 -35.69 12.14 -7.42
CA VAL A 3 -34.47 11.34 -7.68
C VAL A 3 -33.45 11.79 -6.67
N THR A 4 -33.05 10.90 -5.79
CA THR A 4 -32.07 11.17 -4.76
C THR A 4 -30.67 11.20 -5.42
N ASN A 5 -29.85 12.18 -5.02
CA ASN A 5 -28.47 12.45 -5.49
C ASN A 5 -27.44 11.30 -5.27
N SER A 6 -27.90 10.08 -4.96
CA SER A 6 -27.03 8.92 -4.72
C SER A 6 -26.61 8.15 -5.98
N ASP A 7 -27.35 8.30 -7.08
CA ASP A 7 -27.12 7.50 -8.29
C ASP A 7 -26.15 8.13 -9.30
N GLN A 8 -25.73 9.39 -9.10
CA GLN A 8 -24.78 10.07 -9.97
C GLN A 8 -23.31 9.96 -9.50
N ALA A 9 -23.08 9.53 -8.25
CA ALA A 9 -21.73 9.43 -7.67
C ALA A 9 -20.94 8.18 -8.13
N THR A 10 -21.56 7.21 -8.79
CA THR A 10 -20.94 5.93 -9.19
C THR A 10 -20.51 5.87 -10.66
N SER A 11 -20.71 6.95 -11.44
CA SER A 11 -20.38 6.93 -12.87
C SER A 11 -18.96 7.38 -13.20
N ASP A 12 -18.39 8.28 -12.40
CA ASP A 12 -17.05 8.84 -12.65
C ASP A 12 -15.98 8.05 -11.87
N ARG A 13 -14.93 7.63 -12.58
CA ARG A 13 -13.80 6.89 -11.99
C ARG A 13 -12.99 7.75 -11.02
N PHE A 14 -12.89 9.07 -11.26
CA PHE A 14 -12.12 10.01 -10.46
C PHE A 14 -12.97 11.21 -10.04
N PRO A 15 -12.76 11.79 -8.84
CA PRO A 15 -13.46 13.00 -8.41
C PRO A 15 -13.25 14.15 -9.41
N ARG A 16 -14.31 14.77 -9.87
CA ARG A 16 -14.27 15.85 -10.88
C ARG A 16 -13.39 17.02 -10.47
N GLU A 17 -13.36 17.35 -9.19
CA GLU A 17 -12.48 18.42 -8.68
C GLU A 17 -11.01 18.14 -8.93
N LEU A 18 -10.56 16.90 -8.68
CA LEU A 18 -9.17 16.49 -8.96
C LEU A 18 -8.87 16.54 -10.44
N VAL A 19 -9.78 16.01 -11.24
CA VAL A 19 -9.65 16.04 -12.70
C VAL A 19 -9.54 17.48 -13.20
N ARG A 20 -10.38 18.39 -12.72
CA ARG A 20 -10.35 19.81 -13.10
C ARG A 20 -8.99 20.44 -12.81
N ARG A 21 -8.44 20.24 -11.61
CA ARG A 21 -7.10 20.75 -11.24
C ARG A 21 -6.01 20.20 -12.17
N LEU A 22 -6.06 18.91 -12.49
CA LEU A 22 -5.10 18.29 -13.43
C LEU A 22 -5.19 18.87 -14.83
N LEU A 23 -6.41 19.08 -15.34
CA LEU A 23 -6.61 19.70 -16.64
C LEU A 23 -6.18 21.18 -16.67
N ASP A 24 -6.37 21.90 -15.57
CA ASP A 24 -5.92 23.30 -15.44
C ASP A 24 -4.39 23.39 -15.44
N ASN A 25 -3.70 22.50 -14.70
CA ASN A 25 -2.23 22.39 -14.75
C ASN A 25 -1.75 22.04 -16.16
N TYR A 26 -2.42 21.09 -16.82
CA TYR A 26 -2.07 20.71 -18.20
C TYR A 26 -2.23 21.88 -19.18
N ARG A 27 -3.37 22.63 -19.16
CA ARG A 27 -3.58 23.82 -19.97
C ARG A 27 -2.55 24.91 -19.70
N GLY A 28 -2.29 25.16 -18.41
CA GLY A 28 -1.35 26.19 -17.96
C GLY A 28 0.12 25.83 -18.17
N LYS A 29 0.42 24.56 -18.52
CA LYS A 29 1.79 24.00 -18.52
C LYS A 29 2.49 24.24 -17.19
N THR A 30 1.75 24.01 -16.10
CA THR A 30 2.19 24.20 -14.72
C THR A 30 2.18 22.87 -13.99
N LEU A 31 2.79 22.86 -12.82
CA LEU A 31 2.75 21.76 -11.86
C LEU A 31 2.83 22.32 -10.44
N ASP A 32 2.40 21.56 -9.46
CA ASP A 32 2.56 21.95 -8.07
C ASP A 32 4.01 21.80 -7.64
N HIS A 33 4.54 22.80 -6.94
CA HIS A 33 5.93 22.88 -6.51
C HIS A 33 6.04 22.94 -4.97
N ALA A 34 7.12 22.40 -4.43
CA ALA A 34 7.60 22.78 -3.10
C ALA A 34 8.13 24.23 -3.11
N PRO A 35 8.18 24.90 -1.94
CA PRO A 35 8.70 26.28 -1.85
C PRO A 35 10.17 26.44 -2.29
N GLY A 36 10.93 25.36 -2.34
CA GLY A 36 12.32 25.32 -2.76
C GLY A 36 12.86 23.91 -2.81
N SER A 37 14.13 23.74 -3.10
CA SER A 37 14.82 22.45 -3.02
C SER A 37 15.08 22.05 -1.57
N MET A 38 15.31 20.75 -1.34
CA MET A 38 15.67 20.17 -0.05
C MET A 38 16.90 19.29 -0.20
N THR A 39 17.77 19.32 0.80
CA THR A 39 18.94 18.45 0.88
C THR A 39 18.74 17.46 2.02
N GLU A 40 18.90 16.18 1.75
CA GLU A 40 18.80 15.09 2.72
C GLU A 40 20.17 14.43 2.91
N PRO A 41 20.72 14.34 4.13
CA PRO A 41 21.98 13.65 4.36
C PRO A 41 21.90 12.18 3.92
N ALA A 42 22.89 11.71 3.15
CA ALA A 42 22.92 10.32 2.67
C ALA A 42 22.99 9.29 3.82
N THR A 43 23.40 9.71 5.02
CA THR A 43 23.38 8.89 6.24
C THR A 43 21.97 8.45 6.65
N VAL A 44 20.92 9.16 6.22
CA VAL A 44 19.51 8.75 6.42
C VAL A 44 19.25 7.36 5.85
N PHE A 45 19.99 6.96 4.82
CA PHE A 45 19.83 5.67 4.12
C PHE A 45 20.86 4.61 4.55
N THR A 46 21.85 4.95 5.38
CA THR A 46 22.96 4.05 5.72
C THR A 46 23.22 3.90 7.21
N ASP A 47 22.64 4.74 8.07
CA ASP A 47 22.84 4.69 9.52
C ASP A 47 22.02 3.55 10.16
N PRO A 48 22.64 2.51 10.73
CA PRO A 48 21.93 1.39 11.37
C PRO A 48 21.22 1.79 12.66
N VAL A 49 21.66 2.84 13.35
CA VAL A 49 21.02 3.32 14.58
C VAL A 49 19.70 4.01 14.24
N ARG A 50 19.71 4.86 13.22
CA ARG A 50 18.49 5.46 12.68
C ARG A 50 17.54 4.37 12.18
N PHE A 51 18.05 3.42 11.42
CA PHE A 51 17.24 2.29 10.90
C PHE A 51 16.53 1.54 12.02
N GLN A 52 17.22 1.25 13.14
CA GLN A 52 16.60 0.60 14.29
C GLN A 52 15.48 1.47 14.89
N LYS A 53 15.69 2.79 15.01
CA LYS A 53 14.65 3.72 15.47
C LYS A 53 13.45 3.75 14.51
N GLU A 54 13.67 3.71 13.21
CA GLU A 54 12.61 3.58 12.20
C GLU A 54 11.79 2.28 12.39
N LEU A 55 12.45 1.15 12.60
CA LEU A 55 11.77 -0.12 12.89
C LEU A 55 10.87 -0.03 14.13
N ASP A 56 11.36 0.59 15.19
CA ASP A 56 10.62 0.67 16.44
C ASP A 56 9.45 1.66 16.36
N VAL A 57 9.69 2.85 15.81
CA VAL A 57 8.72 3.96 15.79
C VAL A 57 7.72 3.86 14.64
N LEU A 58 8.22 3.62 13.42
CA LEU A 58 7.39 3.68 12.20
C LEU A 58 6.69 2.36 11.93
N PHE A 59 7.37 1.23 12.18
CA PHE A 59 6.83 -0.08 11.82
C PHE A 59 6.20 -0.80 13.01
N ARG A 60 6.88 -0.97 14.13
CA ARG A 60 6.29 -1.63 15.32
C ARG A 60 5.25 -0.77 16.02
N GLY A 61 5.51 0.54 16.11
CA GLY A 61 4.59 1.53 16.72
C GLY A 61 3.61 2.16 15.73
N GLY A 62 3.64 1.79 14.45
CA GLY A 62 2.78 2.33 13.39
C GLY A 62 1.62 1.42 13.01
N ALA A 63 0.66 2.00 12.28
CA ALA A 63 -0.41 1.26 11.62
C ALA A 63 -0.05 0.98 10.15
N HIS A 64 -0.49 -0.16 9.62
CA HIS A 64 -0.14 -0.64 8.29
C HIS A 64 -1.35 -1.04 7.49
N ILE A 65 -1.44 -0.61 6.23
CA ILE A 65 -2.36 -1.19 5.26
C ILE A 65 -1.74 -2.50 4.75
N VAL A 66 -2.48 -3.60 4.87
CA VAL A 66 -1.97 -4.94 4.52
C VAL A 66 -2.67 -5.57 3.33
N GLY A 67 -3.81 -5.04 2.90
CA GLY A 67 -4.57 -5.56 1.76
C GLY A 67 -5.91 -4.86 1.60
N TRP A 68 -6.74 -5.40 0.72
CA TRP A 68 -8.12 -4.97 0.50
C TRP A 68 -9.11 -5.89 1.21
N THR A 69 -10.23 -5.34 1.65
CA THR A 69 -11.31 -6.16 2.24
C THR A 69 -11.89 -7.15 1.23
N GLY A 70 -11.80 -6.86 -0.07
CA GLY A 70 -12.17 -7.76 -1.16
C GLY A 70 -11.33 -9.05 -1.24
N GLU A 71 -10.12 -9.09 -0.65
CA GLU A 71 -9.34 -10.34 -0.51
C GLU A 71 -10.01 -11.35 0.44
N LEU A 72 -10.93 -10.89 1.27
CA LEU A 72 -11.70 -11.69 2.23
C LEU A 72 -13.21 -11.54 1.96
N PRO A 73 -13.74 -12.03 0.81
CA PRO A 73 -15.06 -11.66 0.32
C PRO A 73 -16.22 -12.26 1.13
N LYS A 74 -16.00 -13.30 1.92
CA LYS A 74 -17.04 -13.99 2.69
C LYS A 74 -16.51 -14.60 3.99
N PRO A 75 -17.39 -14.93 4.95
CA PRO A 75 -17.00 -15.71 6.13
C PRO A 75 -16.28 -17.01 5.75
N GLY A 76 -15.29 -17.39 6.53
CA GLY A 76 -14.46 -18.56 6.28
C GLY A 76 -13.19 -18.29 5.46
N THR A 77 -12.95 -17.05 5.03
CA THR A 77 -11.74 -16.70 4.26
C THR A 77 -10.62 -16.18 5.16
N PHE A 78 -9.38 -16.38 4.71
CA PHE A 78 -8.18 -15.87 5.40
C PHE A 78 -7.10 -15.46 4.39
N ILE A 79 -6.23 -14.55 4.82
CA ILE A 79 -4.99 -14.16 4.15
C ILE A 79 -3.86 -14.09 5.17
N THR A 80 -2.64 -14.35 4.72
CA THR A 80 -1.42 -14.11 5.51
C THR A 80 -0.57 -13.04 4.84
N LYS A 81 0.05 -12.20 5.65
CA LYS A 81 0.96 -11.14 5.19
C LYS A 81 2.20 -11.11 6.09
N ASN A 82 3.30 -10.59 5.56
CA ASN A 82 4.48 -10.30 6.37
C ASN A 82 4.62 -8.78 6.46
N VAL A 83 4.53 -8.21 7.65
CA VAL A 83 4.61 -6.77 7.88
C VAL A 83 5.93 -6.47 8.60
N ALA A 84 6.91 -5.95 7.88
CA ALA A 84 8.23 -5.63 8.42
C ALA A 84 8.85 -6.80 9.24
N GLY A 85 8.78 -8.02 8.70
CA GLY A 85 9.28 -9.22 9.37
C GLY A 85 8.31 -9.88 10.37
N HIS A 86 7.12 -9.32 10.58
CA HIS A 86 6.10 -9.88 11.47
C HIS A 86 5.04 -10.63 10.67
N PRO A 87 4.94 -11.97 10.81
CA PRO A 87 3.87 -12.75 10.20
C PRO A 87 2.50 -12.37 10.79
N VAL A 88 1.58 -12.01 9.94
CA VAL A 88 0.20 -11.61 10.29
C VAL A 88 -0.78 -12.51 9.58
N LEU A 89 -1.85 -12.89 10.27
CA LEU A 89 -3.01 -13.58 9.76
C LEU A 89 -4.21 -12.65 9.86
N VAL A 90 -4.94 -12.49 8.76
CA VAL A 90 -6.23 -11.79 8.76
C VAL A 90 -7.30 -12.77 8.33
N THR A 91 -8.41 -12.78 9.04
CA THR A 91 -9.55 -13.67 8.79
C THR A 91 -10.84 -12.88 8.66
N ARG A 92 -11.79 -13.44 7.92
CA ARG A 92 -13.20 -13.08 8.06
C ARG A 92 -13.91 -14.23 8.74
N ALA A 93 -14.27 -14.02 10.00
CA ALA A 93 -14.90 -15.04 10.83
C ALA A 93 -16.36 -15.30 10.44
N GLU A 94 -17.00 -16.31 11.04
CA GLU A 94 -18.37 -16.71 10.74
C GLU A 94 -19.42 -15.61 10.97
N ASP A 95 -19.14 -14.66 11.87
CA ASP A 95 -19.99 -13.48 12.12
C ASP A 95 -19.81 -12.36 11.06
N GLY A 96 -18.93 -12.57 10.08
CA GLY A 96 -18.63 -11.62 9.02
C GLY A 96 -17.59 -10.56 9.38
N GLU A 97 -17.14 -10.50 10.63
CA GLU A 97 -16.18 -9.52 11.11
C GLU A 97 -14.74 -9.87 10.68
N LEU A 98 -13.97 -8.83 10.36
CA LEU A 98 -12.53 -8.96 10.12
C LEU A 98 -11.78 -9.04 11.45
N ARG A 99 -10.83 -9.95 11.53
CA ARG A 99 -9.92 -10.10 12.68
C ARG A 99 -8.49 -10.25 12.20
N ALA A 100 -7.56 -9.72 12.95
CA ALA A 100 -6.14 -9.90 12.71
C ALA A 100 -5.47 -10.55 13.91
N PHE A 101 -4.46 -11.37 13.64
CA PHE A 101 -3.71 -12.07 14.65
C PHE A 101 -2.23 -12.11 14.29
N ARG A 102 -1.37 -12.27 15.30
CA ARG A 102 -0.03 -12.77 15.05
C ARG A 102 -0.15 -14.16 14.45
N ASN A 103 0.42 -14.38 13.28
CA ASN A 103 0.39 -15.72 12.65
C ASN A 103 1.40 -16.65 13.32
N ALA A 104 1.11 -17.00 14.57
CA ALA A 104 1.97 -17.81 15.42
C ALA A 104 1.13 -18.66 16.37
N CYS A 105 1.29 -19.98 16.30
CA CYS A 105 0.65 -20.93 17.21
C CYS A 105 1.10 -20.70 18.66
N THR A 106 0.16 -20.54 19.56
CA THR A 106 0.41 -20.28 20.99
C THR A 106 1.07 -21.44 21.73
N HIS A 107 1.20 -22.61 21.09
CA HIS A 107 2.01 -23.70 21.63
C HIS A 107 3.52 -23.37 21.55
N ARG A 108 4.08 -23.18 20.34
CA ARG A 108 5.53 -23.00 20.13
C ARG A 108 5.88 -22.10 18.95
N GLY A 109 4.99 -21.20 18.56
CA GLY A 109 5.25 -20.11 17.61
C GLY A 109 5.26 -20.48 16.13
N ALA A 110 4.98 -21.73 15.73
CA ALA A 110 4.89 -22.06 14.30
C ALA A 110 3.72 -21.33 13.65
N GLN A 111 3.88 -20.87 12.40
CA GLN A 111 2.81 -20.26 11.64
C GLN A 111 1.64 -21.25 11.48
N VAL A 112 0.40 -20.74 11.65
CA VAL A 112 -0.80 -21.57 11.58
C VAL A 112 -1.43 -21.61 10.20
N ALA A 113 -1.10 -20.62 9.35
CA ALA A 113 -1.57 -20.54 7.97
C ALA A 113 -0.50 -19.95 7.07
N GLU A 114 -0.60 -20.20 5.75
CA GLU A 114 0.26 -19.63 4.72
C GLU A 114 -0.60 -19.29 3.48
N GLY A 115 -0.33 -18.15 2.82
CA GLY A 115 -1.04 -17.70 1.64
C GLY A 115 -2.44 -17.19 1.95
N CYS A 116 -3.40 -17.55 1.12
CA CYS A 116 -4.81 -17.19 1.24
C CYS A 116 -5.70 -18.39 0.94
N GLY A 117 -6.95 -18.34 1.42
CA GLY A 117 -7.89 -19.43 1.15
C GLY A 117 -9.14 -19.41 2.01
N GLU A 118 -9.85 -20.54 1.97
CA GLU A 118 -11.05 -20.78 2.76
C GLU A 118 -10.77 -21.92 3.75
N ALA A 119 -11.19 -21.75 5.00
CA ALA A 119 -11.05 -22.74 6.04
C ALA A 119 -12.14 -22.57 7.10
N ARG A 120 -12.64 -23.66 7.65
CA ARG A 120 -13.48 -23.61 8.86
C ARG A 120 -12.64 -23.44 10.12
N ARG A 121 -11.40 -23.96 10.10
CA ARG A 121 -10.40 -23.91 11.17
C ARG A 121 -9.02 -23.87 10.57
N LEU A 122 -8.12 -23.19 11.23
CA LEU A 122 -6.71 -23.17 10.90
C LEU A 122 -5.98 -24.18 11.80
N THR A 123 -5.18 -25.07 11.21
CA THR A 123 -4.50 -26.12 11.95
C THR A 123 -3.00 -25.96 11.85
N CYS A 124 -2.34 -25.79 13.00
CA CYS A 124 -0.90 -25.68 13.08
C CYS A 124 -0.22 -26.94 12.53
N PRO A 125 0.69 -26.82 11.57
CA PRO A 125 1.33 -27.98 10.94
C PRO A 125 2.29 -28.74 11.88
N TYR A 126 2.65 -28.14 13.02
CA TYR A 126 3.66 -28.72 13.92
C TYR A 126 3.06 -29.79 14.86
N HIS A 127 1.99 -29.46 15.61
CA HIS A 127 1.37 -30.37 16.57
C HIS A 127 -0.15 -30.46 16.47
N ALA A 128 -0.70 -29.98 15.33
CA ALA A 128 -2.12 -30.03 15.02
C ALA A 128 -3.05 -29.30 16.03
N TRP A 129 -2.54 -28.31 16.77
CA TRP A 129 -3.42 -27.36 17.44
C TRP A 129 -4.24 -26.64 16.42
N SER A 130 -5.54 -26.56 16.62
CA SER A 130 -6.45 -25.93 15.67
C SER A 130 -7.17 -24.74 16.28
N PHE A 131 -7.40 -23.73 15.47
CA PHE A 131 -7.99 -22.46 15.88
C PHE A 131 -9.19 -22.15 15.01
N GLU A 132 -10.26 -21.62 15.61
CA GLU A 132 -11.38 -21.01 14.88
C GLU A 132 -10.89 -19.71 14.20
N LEU A 133 -11.66 -19.20 13.23
CA LEU A 133 -11.31 -17.97 12.55
C LEU A 133 -11.50 -16.70 13.41
N ASN A 134 -12.15 -16.83 14.57
CA ASN A 134 -12.19 -15.78 15.59
C ASN A 134 -11.00 -15.80 16.55
N GLY A 135 -10.04 -16.74 16.33
CA GLY A 135 -8.81 -16.89 17.11
C GLY A 135 -8.90 -17.88 18.26
N ASP A 136 -10.06 -18.36 18.63
CA ASP A 136 -10.23 -19.30 19.76
C ASP A 136 -9.55 -20.66 19.49
N LEU A 137 -8.94 -21.26 20.52
CA LEU A 137 -8.42 -22.62 20.44
C LEU A 137 -9.58 -23.61 20.29
N ALA A 138 -9.70 -24.22 19.11
CA ALA A 138 -10.74 -25.19 18.78
C ALA A 138 -10.39 -26.62 19.17
N GLY A 139 -9.15 -27.04 18.97
CA GLY A 139 -8.69 -28.40 19.23
C GLY A 139 -7.22 -28.47 19.60
N GLN A 140 -6.93 -29.40 20.52
CA GLN A 140 -5.59 -29.58 21.08
C GLN A 140 -5.35 -31.08 21.30
N PRO A 141 -4.53 -31.75 20.48
CA PRO A 141 -4.13 -33.13 20.74
C PRO A 141 -3.45 -33.26 22.10
N GLN A 142 -3.75 -34.34 22.80
CA GLN A 142 -3.21 -34.60 24.15
C GLN A 142 -3.51 -33.46 25.16
N ALA A 143 -4.71 -32.89 25.11
CA ALA A 143 -5.09 -31.76 25.95
C ALA A 143 -4.84 -31.98 27.45
N TYR A 144 -4.93 -33.24 27.93
CA TYR A 144 -4.64 -33.61 29.32
C TYR A 144 -3.25 -33.18 29.81
N ALA A 145 -2.29 -33.04 28.91
CA ALA A 145 -0.94 -32.60 29.24
C ALA A 145 -0.82 -31.07 29.48
N PHE A 146 -1.91 -30.34 29.31
CA PHE A 146 -2.00 -28.87 29.44
C PHE A 146 -3.15 -28.48 30.39
N ASP A 147 -3.64 -29.40 31.23
CA ASP A 147 -4.81 -29.17 32.11
C ASP A 147 -4.57 -28.07 33.16
N ASP A 148 -3.30 -27.73 33.44
CA ASP A 148 -2.88 -26.64 34.33
C ASP A 148 -2.84 -25.28 33.64
N ILE A 149 -3.07 -25.18 32.33
CA ILE A 149 -3.11 -23.92 31.58
C ILE A 149 -4.56 -23.56 31.22
N GLU A 150 -4.97 -22.36 31.56
CA GLU A 150 -6.32 -21.91 31.24
C GLU A 150 -6.53 -21.85 29.71
N LYS A 151 -7.48 -22.65 29.21
CA LYS A 151 -7.72 -22.81 27.77
C LYS A 151 -8.07 -21.51 27.05
N SER A 152 -8.74 -20.58 27.73
CA SER A 152 -9.09 -19.25 27.19
C SER A 152 -7.86 -18.40 26.83
N THR A 153 -6.69 -18.72 27.42
CA THR A 153 -5.43 -17.99 27.14
C THR A 153 -4.65 -18.59 25.96
N LEU A 154 -5.10 -19.73 25.43
CA LEU A 154 -4.41 -20.49 24.38
C LEU A 154 -4.89 -20.15 22.96
N GLY A 155 -5.76 -19.15 22.81
CA GLY A 155 -6.17 -18.59 21.50
C GLY A 155 -5.05 -17.87 20.77
N LEU A 156 -5.22 -17.60 19.48
CA LEU A 156 -4.30 -16.75 18.71
C LEU A 156 -4.25 -15.34 19.32
N GLN A 157 -3.06 -14.74 19.32
CA GLN A 157 -2.88 -13.39 19.83
C GLN A 157 -3.47 -12.36 18.86
N PRO A 158 -4.51 -11.59 19.27
CA PRO A 158 -5.14 -10.62 18.40
C PRO A 158 -4.21 -9.44 18.10
N LEU A 159 -4.48 -8.76 17.00
CA LEU A 159 -3.88 -7.48 16.61
C LEU A 159 -5.00 -6.47 16.36
N PRO A 160 -4.78 -5.18 16.68
CA PRO A 160 -5.71 -4.13 16.31
C PRO A 160 -5.96 -4.11 14.79
N ILE A 161 -7.22 -3.98 14.39
CA ILE A 161 -7.63 -3.98 12.99
C ILE A 161 -8.73 -2.96 12.75
N ALA A 162 -8.71 -2.34 11.57
CA ALA A 162 -9.79 -1.47 11.09
C ALA A 162 -10.01 -1.66 9.58
N ASN A 163 -11.25 -1.41 9.14
CA ASN A 163 -11.57 -1.20 7.74
C ASN A 163 -11.50 0.31 7.44
N VAL A 164 -10.57 0.71 6.58
CA VAL A 164 -10.36 2.09 6.16
C VAL A 164 -10.76 2.20 4.69
N ALA A 165 -12.00 2.59 4.43
CA ALA A 165 -12.55 2.73 3.08
C ALA A 165 -12.30 1.50 2.16
N GLY A 166 -12.41 0.28 2.70
CA GLY A 166 -12.16 -0.96 1.97
C GLY A 166 -10.72 -1.48 2.04
N LEU A 167 -9.82 -0.76 2.71
CA LEU A 167 -8.48 -1.23 3.02
C LEU A 167 -8.44 -1.88 4.40
N ILE A 168 -7.66 -2.93 4.55
CA ILE A 168 -7.40 -3.59 5.83
C ILE A 168 -6.20 -2.90 6.49
N ALA A 169 -6.46 -2.19 7.58
CA ALA A 169 -5.44 -1.54 8.41
C ALA A 169 -5.22 -2.33 9.70
N ILE A 170 -3.96 -2.55 10.09
CA ILE A 170 -3.60 -3.25 11.33
C ILE A 170 -2.56 -2.48 12.14
N GLY A 171 -2.53 -2.72 13.46
CA GLY A 171 -1.41 -2.38 14.34
C GLY A 171 -0.60 -3.63 14.70
N LEU A 172 0.71 -3.48 14.92
CA LEU A 172 1.55 -4.58 15.43
C LEU A 172 1.65 -4.59 16.96
N SER A 173 1.11 -3.60 17.64
CA SER A 173 1.03 -3.46 19.09
C SER A 173 -0.38 -3.01 19.50
N ASP A 174 -0.79 -3.35 20.72
CA ASP A 174 -2.13 -3.05 21.25
C ASP A 174 -2.38 -1.54 21.44
N ASP A 175 -1.32 -0.74 21.52
CA ASP A 175 -1.39 0.72 21.66
C ASP A 175 -1.68 1.45 20.36
N VAL A 176 -1.65 0.76 19.21
CA VAL A 176 -1.90 1.34 17.90
C VAL A 176 -3.39 1.32 17.59
N ASP A 177 -3.96 2.48 17.26
CA ASP A 177 -5.31 2.59 16.70
C ASP A 177 -5.23 2.75 15.17
N PRO A 178 -5.48 1.67 14.38
CA PRO A 178 -5.41 1.75 12.93
C PRO A 178 -6.47 2.68 12.32
N ALA A 179 -7.64 2.83 12.92
CA ALA A 179 -8.67 3.73 12.41
C ALA A 179 -8.24 5.20 12.57
N ALA A 180 -7.75 5.56 13.74
CA ALA A 180 -7.25 6.92 14.00
C ALA A 180 -6.04 7.26 13.14
N ALA A 181 -5.15 6.28 12.87
CA ALA A 181 -3.95 6.49 12.06
C ALA A 181 -4.26 6.96 10.63
N PHE A 182 -5.38 6.53 10.05
CA PHE A 182 -5.77 6.86 8.67
C PHE A 182 -6.96 7.82 8.57
N ALA A 183 -7.47 8.35 9.69
CA ALA A 183 -8.68 9.17 9.72
C ALA A 183 -8.63 10.40 8.81
N GLU A 184 -7.46 11.05 8.67
CA GLU A 184 -7.31 12.26 7.85
C GLU A 184 -7.37 11.97 6.34
N ILE A 185 -6.90 10.80 5.89
CA ILE A 185 -6.88 10.42 4.47
C ILE A 185 -8.12 9.62 4.08
N GLU A 186 -8.78 8.93 5.00
CA GLU A 186 -9.91 8.04 4.70
C GLU A 186 -11.00 8.68 3.84
N PRO A 187 -11.44 9.94 4.06
CA PRO A 187 -12.44 10.58 3.19
C PRO A 187 -11.99 10.69 1.73
N GLN A 188 -10.67 10.77 1.50
CA GLN A 188 -10.07 10.86 0.17
C GLN A 188 -9.96 9.49 -0.52
N LEU A 189 -10.10 8.38 0.21
CA LEU A 189 -10.02 7.02 -0.32
C LEU A 189 -11.41 6.44 -0.69
N ARG A 190 -12.50 7.01 -0.16
CA ARG A 190 -13.85 6.44 -0.31
C ARG A 190 -14.33 6.29 -1.76
N TRP A 191 -13.93 7.19 -2.65
CA TRP A 191 -14.31 7.11 -4.06
C TRP A 191 -13.61 5.97 -4.82
N CYS A 192 -12.53 5.43 -4.27
CA CYS A 192 -11.77 4.36 -4.90
C CYS A 192 -12.55 3.04 -4.96
N GLY A 193 -13.49 2.82 -4.03
CA GLY A 193 -14.34 1.62 -4.02
C GLY A 193 -13.58 0.33 -3.74
N TYR A 194 -12.60 0.37 -2.85
CA TYR A 194 -11.68 -0.74 -2.57
C TYR A 194 -12.33 -2.03 -2.11
N GLU A 195 -13.56 -1.98 -1.58
CA GLU A 195 -14.33 -3.16 -1.18
C GLU A 195 -14.66 -4.09 -2.36
N GLN A 196 -14.68 -3.53 -3.57
CA GLN A 196 -15.06 -4.25 -4.79
C GLN A 196 -13.85 -4.71 -5.61
N HIS A 197 -12.63 -4.40 -5.17
CA HIS A 197 -11.43 -4.75 -5.90
C HIS A 197 -11.18 -6.27 -5.84
N GLU A 198 -10.93 -6.85 -7.02
CA GLU A 198 -10.54 -8.25 -7.19
C GLU A 198 -9.04 -8.34 -7.51
N VAL A 199 -8.28 -9.05 -6.66
CA VAL A 199 -6.83 -9.22 -6.86
C VAL A 199 -6.58 -10.02 -8.14
N VAL A 200 -5.71 -9.48 -8.99
CA VAL A 200 -5.26 -10.08 -10.25
C VAL A 200 -3.96 -10.85 -10.03
N CYS A 201 -2.97 -10.19 -9.46
CA CYS A 201 -1.66 -10.80 -9.21
C CYS A 201 -0.95 -10.18 -8.00
N GLN A 202 0.09 -10.87 -7.56
CA GLN A 202 1.00 -10.41 -6.50
C GLN A 202 2.43 -10.71 -6.91
N HIS A 203 3.33 -9.76 -6.67
CA HIS A 203 4.76 -9.89 -6.86
C HIS A 203 5.49 -9.44 -5.60
N THR A 204 6.61 -10.07 -5.28
CA THR A 204 7.45 -9.69 -4.16
C THR A 204 8.91 -9.65 -4.62
N TRP A 205 9.61 -8.58 -4.25
CA TRP A 205 11.03 -8.42 -4.48
C TRP A 205 11.76 -8.15 -3.17
N THR A 206 12.99 -8.62 -3.09
CA THR A 206 13.96 -8.20 -2.07
C THR A 206 15.02 -7.36 -2.78
N LEU A 207 15.18 -6.12 -2.35
CA LEU A 207 16.10 -5.15 -2.94
C LEU A 207 17.30 -4.92 -2.01
N GLN A 208 18.47 -4.68 -2.62
CA GLN A 208 19.65 -4.22 -1.90
C GLN A 208 19.63 -2.68 -1.83
N ALA A 209 18.59 -2.15 -1.20
CA ALA A 209 18.38 -0.72 -0.99
C ALA A 209 17.63 -0.47 0.31
N ASN A 210 17.84 0.70 0.91
CA ASN A 210 17.05 1.17 2.04
C ASN A 210 15.58 1.32 1.61
N TRP A 211 14.66 0.94 2.47
CA TRP A 211 13.22 0.96 2.20
C TRP A 211 12.71 2.35 1.76
N LYS A 212 13.34 3.45 2.23
CA LYS A 212 12.99 4.82 1.82
C LYS A 212 13.35 5.06 0.37
N ILE A 213 14.52 4.61 -0.08
CA ILE A 213 14.93 4.74 -1.50
C ILE A 213 13.97 3.96 -2.41
N ALA A 214 13.56 2.75 -2.00
CA ALA A 214 12.58 1.97 -2.74
C ALA A 214 11.17 2.60 -2.71
N PHE A 215 10.86 3.41 -1.72
CA PHE A 215 9.61 4.18 -1.66
C PHE A 215 9.69 5.44 -2.54
N ASP A 216 10.85 6.12 -2.54
CA ASP A 216 11.08 7.38 -3.24
C ASP A 216 10.81 7.29 -4.74
N VAL A 217 11.08 6.16 -5.39
CA VAL A 217 10.82 5.96 -6.83
C VAL A 217 9.34 6.12 -7.22
N ASN A 218 8.43 6.08 -6.26
CA ASN A 218 6.99 6.26 -6.49
C ASN A 218 6.51 7.70 -6.24
N LEU A 219 7.40 8.61 -5.84
CA LEU A 219 7.02 9.92 -5.29
C LEU A 219 7.20 11.09 -6.26
N GLU A 220 7.66 10.84 -7.48
CA GLU A 220 7.89 11.88 -8.46
C GLU A 220 7.75 11.32 -9.89
N SER A 221 7.62 12.20 -10.88
CA SER A 221 7.55 11.82 -12.29
C SER A 221 8.75 12.32 -13.10
N TYR A 222 9.75 12.91 -12.44
CA TYR A 222 10.92 13.50 -13.10
C TYR A 222 11.78 12.45 -13.80
N HIS A 223 11.92 11.24 -13.23
CA HIS A 223 12.67 10.15 -13.83
C HIS A 223 11.99 9.52 -15.05
N VAL A 224 10.67 9.69 -15.21
CA VAL A 224 9.87 8.94 -16.21
C VAL A 224 10.38 9.16 -17.63
N ASP A 225 10.72 10.38 -18.02
CA ASP A 225 11.22 10.67 -19.39
C ASP A 225 12.59 10.09 -19.68
N TYR A 226 13.35 9.77 -18.65
CA TYR A 226 14.74 9.33 -18.77
C TYR A 226 14.89 7.84 -18.50
N LEU A 227 14.36 7.36 -17.38
CA LEU A 227 14.43 5.97 -16.96
C LEU A 227 13.43 5.11 -17.75
N HIS A 228 12.20 5.57 -17.85
CA HIS A 228 11.10 4.88 -18.54
C HIS A 228 10.93 5.30 -20.00
N ARG A 229 12.02 5.73 -20.63
CA ARG A 229 12.01 6.30 -21.98
C ARG A 229 11.29 5.42 -23.01
N ASP A 230 11.50 4.13 -22.93
CA ASP A 230 10.98 3.16 -23.89
C ASP A 230 9.72 2.41 -23.40
N THR A 231 9.25 2.71 -22.18
CA THR A 231 8.13 2.03 -21.52
C THR A 231 6.98 2.98 -21.18
N LEU A 232 7.15 3.93 -20.23
CA LEU A 232 6.07 4.76 -19.69
C LEU A 232 6.08 6.22 -20.11
N SER A 233 7.19 6.75 -20.70
CA SER A 233 7.32 8.18 -21.00
C SER A 233 6.22 8.72 -21.91
N ASN A 234 5.70 7.91 -22.82
CA ASN A 234 4.59 8.29 -23.70
C ASN A 234 3.22 8.22 -23.00
N LEU A 235 3.13 7.73 -21.78
CA LEU A 235 1.87 7.56 -21.04
C LEU A 235 1.66 8.63 -19.98
N VAL A 236 2.72 9.17 -19.38
CA VAL A 236 2.68 10.12 -18.27
C VAL A 236 2.93 11.54 -18.76
N LEU A 237 2.10 12.49 -18.33
CA LEU A 237 2.28 13.91 -18.63
C LEU A 237 2.70 14.66 -17.35
N HIS A 238 3.69 15.56 -17.47
CA HIS A 238 4.40 16.18 -16.32
C HIS A 238 3.72 17.44 -15.79
N ASN A 239 2.43 17.35 -15.45
CA ASN A 239 1.64 18.41 -14.87
C ASN A 239 0.95 17.96 -13.57
N PRO A 240 1.69 17.41 -12.60
CA PRO A 240 1.09 16.86 -11.40
C PRO A 240 0.47 17.91 -10.50
N ILE A 241 -0.51 17.43 -9.71
CA ILE A 241 -1.02 18.10 -8.52
C ILE A 241 -0.50 17.38 -7.28
N PHE A 242 -0.44 18.10 -6.16
CA PHE A 242 0.02 17.57 -4.88
C PHE A 242 -0.86 18.03 -3.72
N ASP A 243 -1.23 17.11 -2.83
CA ASP A 243 -2.01 17.37 -1.62
C ASP A 243 -1.45 16.57 -0.42
N THR A 244 -1.62 17.12 0.79
CA THR A 244 -1.25 16.44 2.05
C THR A 244 -2.46 16.28 2.96
N PHE A 245 -2.48 15.18 3.74
CA PHE A 245 -3.52 14.83 4.70
C PHE A 245 -2.83 14.28 5.97
N GLY A 246 -2.40 15.20 6.84
CA GLY A 246 -1.56 14.84 7.98
C GLY A 246 -0.24 14.20 7.55
N LYS A 247 -0.04 12.94 7.95
CA LYS A 247 1.15 12.16 7.56
C LYS A 247 1.05 11.54 6.17
N HIS A 248 -0.11 11.58 5.54
CA HIS A 248 -0.38 10.99 4.23
C HIS A 248 -0.33 12.04 3.15
N ALA A 249 -0.25 11.58 1.90
CA ALA A 249 -0.28 12.50 0.78
C ALA A 249 -0.96 11.88 -0.45
N ARG A 250 -1.28 12.74 -1.41
CA ARG A 250 -1.79 12.35 -2.70
C ARG A 250 -1.10 13.19 -3.76
N TRP A 251 -0.74 12.57 -4.86
CA TRP A 251 -0.40 13.27 -6.07
C TRP A 251 -1.12 12.64 -7.27
N GLY A 252 -1.22 13.36 -8.35
CA GLY A 252 -1.85 12.84 -9.54
C GLY A 252 -1.28 13.52 -10.75
N PHE A 253 -1.42 12.89 -11.90
CA PHE A 253 -0.91 13.39 -13.17
C PHE A 253 -1.86 13.06 -14.31
N PRO A 254 -1.94 13.92 -15.35
CA PRO A 254 -2.65 13.60 -16.57
C PRO A 254 -1.86 12.54 -17.35
N THR A 255 -2.59 11.74 -18.15
CA THR A 255 -2.01 10.70 -18.99
C THR A 255 -2.33 10.97 -20.46
N THR A 256 -1.70 10.24 -21.37
CA THR A 256 -2.00 10.29 -22.80
C THR A 256 -3.49 10.15 -23.06
N GLY A 257 -4.03 11.02 -23.91
CA GLY A 257 -5.47 11.14 -24.15
C GLY A 257 -6.06 12.42 -23.51
N THR A 258 -5.33 13.05 -22.58
CA THR A 258 -5.75 14.32 -21.98
C THR A 258 -5.99 15.41 -23.03
N GLU A 259 -5.21 15.43 -24.09
CA GLU A 259 -5.35 16.36 -25.22
C GLU A 259 -6.72 16.27 -25.92
N LYS A 260 -7.42 15.14 -25.81
CA LYS A 260 -8.75 14.92 -26.41
C LYS A 260 -9.90 15.41 -25.54
N VAL A 261 -9.66 15.56 -24.24
CA VAL A 261 -10.71 15.87 -23.25
C VAL A 261 -10.52 17.23 -22.57
N VAL A 262 -9.33 17.80 -22.64
CA VAL A 262 -8.97 19.01 -21.90
C VAL A 262 -9.89 20.20 -22.22
N ASP A 263 -10.35 20.35 -23.46
CA ASP A 263 -11.21 21.45 -23.90
C ASP A 263 -12.71 21.10 -23.92
N LEU A 264 -13.06 19.87 -23.49
CA LEU A 264 -14.48 19.50 -23.39
C LEU A 264 -15.14 20.20 -22.20
N PRO A 265 -16.40 20.65 -22.34
CA PRO A 265 -17.24 21.00 -21.20
C PRO A 265 -17.35 19.82 -20.22
N GLU A 266 -17.41 20.13 -18.92
CA GLU A 266 -17.40 19.10 -17.87
C GLU A 266 -18.56 18.11 -17.98
N GLU A 267 -19.71 18.54 -18.49
CA GLU A 267 -20.87 17.68 -18.78
C GLU A 267 -20.63 16.66 -19.91
N HIS A 268 -19.57 16.85 -20.69
CA HIS A 268 -19.17 15.94 -21.78
C HIS A 268 -17.93 15.09 -21.44
N TRP A 269 -17.43 15.18 -20.21
CA TRP A 269 -16.33 14.34 -19.80
C TRP A 269 -16.74 12.85 -19.79
N PRO A 270 -15.88 11.96 -20.31
CA PRO A 270 -16.13 10.54 -20.21
C PRO A 270 -16.09 10.08 -18.75
N PRO A 271 -16.79 8.99 -18.40
CA PRO A 271 -16.78 8.45 -17.02
C PRO A 271 -15.38 8.11 -16.50
N THR A 272 -14.47 7.78 -17.41
CA THR A 272 -13.08 7.50 -17.09
C THR A 272 -12.19 8.52 -17.78
N MET A 273 -11.63 9.44 -17.01
CA MET A 273 -10.72 10.47 -17.49
C MET A 273 -9.29 9.92 -17.62
N PRO A 274 -8.48 10.41 -18.58
CA PRO A 274 -7.09 10.00 -18.77
C PRO A 274 -6.17 10.66 -17.72
N VAL A 275 -6.33 10.24 -16.49
CA VAL A 275 -5.54 10.69 -15.34
C VAL A 275 -5.19 9.48 -14.46
N SER A 276 -4.13 9.60 -13.69
CA SER A 276 -3.78 8.65 -12.62
C SER A 276 -3.61 9.40 -11.30
N ILE A 277 -3.99 8.77 -10.21
CA ILE A 277 -3.89 9.31 -8.86
C ILE A 277 -3.07 8.35 -8.02
N ILE A 278 -2.14 8.88 -7.25
CA ILE A 278 -1.35 8.11 -6.30
C ILE A 278 -1.65 8.61 -4.89
N HIS A 279 -2.15 7.73 -4.04
CA HIS A 279 -2.20 7.97 -2.61
C HIS A 279 -1.00 7.30 -1.95
N THR A 280 -0.34 8.01 -1.07
CA THR A 280 0.75 7.46 -0.27
C THR A 280 0.34 7.49 1.19
N LEU A 281 0.40 6.32 1.82
CA LEU A 281 -0.10 6.07 3.16
C LEU A 281 1.07 5.78 4.10
N PHE A 282 1.13 6.52 5.20
CA PHE A 282 2.17 6.34 6.20
C PHE A 282 2.10 4.95 6.85
N PRO A 283 3.23 4.27 7.09
CA PRO A 283 4.60 4.75 6.87
C PRO A 283 5.17 4.48 5.46
N SER A 284 4.62 3.55 4.66
CA SER A 284 5.33 3.06 3.46
C SER A 284 4.44 2.32 2.45
N VAL A 285 3.21 2.78 2.26
CA VAL A 285 2.29 2.19 1.27
C VAL A 285 1.98 3.19 0.17
N VAL A 286 2.03 2.73 -1.08
CA VAL A 286 1.65 3.48 -2.29
C VAL A 286 0.45 2.80 -2.93
N LEU A 287 -0.57 3.57 -3.27
CA LEU A 287 -1.75 3.14 -4.03
C LEU A 287 -1.79 3.92 -5.33
N LEU A 288 -1.47 3.30 -6.44
CA LEU A 288 -1.58 3.90 -7.77
C LEU A 288 -2.93 3.54 -8.39
N GLU A 289 -3.80 4.53 -8.50
CA GLU A 289 -5.10 4.44 -9.15
C GLU A 289 -4.96 4.81 -10.63
N THR A 290 -5.12 3.84 -11.49
CA THR A 290 -5.17 4.02 -12.95
C THR A 290 -6.63 4.04 -13.43
N PRO A 291 -6.89 4.36 -14.70
CA PRO A 291 -8.22 4.22 -15.29
C PRO A 291 -8.83 2.81 -15.20
N VAL A 292 -8.05 1.76 -15.02
CA VAL A 292 -8.48 0.36 -15.15
C VAL A 292 -8.13 -0.55 -13.97
N SER A 293 -7.14 -0.18 -13.16
CA SER A 293 -6.64 -0.99 -12.05
C SER A 293 -6.17 -0.14 -10.87
N CYS A 294 -5.93 -0.78 -9.73
CA CYS A 294 -5.21 -0.20 -8.61
C CYS A 294 -4.01 -1.09 -8.29
N GLN A 295 -2.85 -0.47 -8.13
CA GLN A 295 -1.62 -1.10 -7.68
C GLN A 295 -1.32 -0.68 -6.25
N MET A 296 -1.13 -1.65 -5.35
CA MET A 296 -0.70 -1.41 -3.98
C MET A 296 0.73 -1.88 -3.80
N PHE A 297 1.64 -0.94 -3.58
CA PHE A 297 3.01 -1.24 -3.15
C PHE A 297 3.11 -1.11 -1.64
N ARG A 298 3.56 -2.15 -0.97
CA ARG A 298 3.90 -2.15 0.45
C ARG A 298 5.40 -2.36 0.56
N ILE A 299 6.07 -1.37 1.12
CA ILE A 299 7.53 -1.36 1.15
C ILE A 299 7.97 -1.49 2.60
N TYR A 300 8.64 -2.58 2.92
CA TYR A 300 9.05 -2.90 4.28
C TYR A 300 10.56 -2.97 4.41
N PRO A 301 11.14 -2.45 5.51
CA PRO A 301 12.54 -2.65 5.82
C PRO A 301 12.87 -4.14 5.88
N GLY A 302 14.05 -4.49 5.39
CA GLY A 302 14.61 -5.83 5.43
C GLY A 302 15.34 -6.12 6.75
N ARG A 303 16.34 -6.99 6.69
CA ARG A 303 17.10 -7.43 7.87
C ARG A 303 18.13 -6.40 8.34
N ASN A 304 18.51 -5.50 7.46
CA ASN A 304 19.52 -4.46 7.71
C ASN A 304 19.17 -3.20 6.92
N VAL A 305 19.93 -2.13 7.15
CA VAL A 305 19.65 -0.78 6.63
C VAL A 305 19.64 -0.69 5.10
N ASN A 306 20.34 -1.57 4.42
CA ASN A 306 20.46 -1.59 2.95
C ASN A 306 19.70 -2.76 2.30
N GLU A 307 18.68 -3.28 2.97
CA GLU A 307 17.78 -4.30 2.42
C GLU A 307 16.33 -3.88 2.66
N CYS A 308 15.47 -4.08 1.68
CA CYS A 308 14.03 -3.93 1.84
C CYS A 308 13.27 -4.99 1.04
N THR A 309 12.00 -5.17 1.39
CA THR A 309 11.05 -5.99 0.65
C THR A 309 9.96 -5.10 0.07
N VAL A 310 9.63 -5.30 -1.20
CA VAL A 310 8.52 -4.64 -1.87
C VAL A 310 7.51 -5.68 -2.30
N ASP A 311 6.29 -5.55 -1.77
CA ASP A 311 5.14 -6.34 -2.19
C ASP A 311 4.25 -5.49 -3.10
N LEU A 312 4.11 -5.85 -4.36
CA LEU A 312 3.11 -5.31 -5.27
C LEU A 312 1.92 -6.25 -5.31
N THR A 313 0.74 -5.71 -5.08
CA THR A 313 -0.52 -6.39 -5.38
C THR A 313 -1.30 -5.53 -6.37
N GLU A 314 -1.70 -6.10 -7.50
CA GLU A 314 -2.57 -5.42 -8.46
C GLU A 314 -3.98 -5.96 -8.38
N ALA A 315 -4.94 -5.04 -8.36
CA ALA A 315 -6.35 -5.35 -8.31
C ALA A 315 -7.11 -4.70 -9.46
N SER A 316 -8.09 -5.43 -9.97
CA SER A 316 -9.05 -4.95 -10.94
C SER A 316 -10.15 -4.15 -10.26
N LEU A 317 -10.54 -3.02 -10.87
CA LEU A 317 -11.65 -2.16 -10.43
C LEU A 317 -13.03 -2.74 -10.77
N LYS A 318 -13.08 -3.70 -11.65
CA LYS A 318 -14.32 -4.36 -12.10
C LYS A 318 -14.19 -5.85 -11.91
N PRO A 319 -15.28 -6.53 -11.61
CA PRO A 319 -15.28 -7.99 -11.53
C PRO A 319 -14.69 -8.61 -12.81
N ILE A 320 -13.89 -9.64 -12.65
CA ILE A 320 -13.35 -10.43 -13.75
C ILE A 320 -14.46 -11.32 -14.28
N VAL A 321 -14.86 -11.16 -15.53
CA VAL A 321 -16.07 -11.77 -16.06
C VAL A 321 -15.82 -13.10 -16.79
N ASN A 322 -14.59 -13.34 -17.26
CA ASN A 322 -14.17 -14.59 -17.92
C ASN A 322 -12.65 -14.72 -17.94
N GLU A 323 -12.15 -15.83 -18.45
CA GLU A 323 -10.71 -16.12 -18.49
C GLU A 323 -9.94 -15.18 -19.43
N GLU A 324 -10.52 -14.78 -20.56
CA GLU A 324 -9.88 -13.82 -21.49
C GLU A 324 -9.68 -12.44 -20.83
N ASP A 325 -10.67 -11.99 -20.05
CA ASP A 325 -10.56 -10.75 -19.25
C ASP A 325 -9.49 -10.91 -18.15
N ARG A 326 -9.43 -12.06 -17.48
CA ARG A 326 -8.40 -12.37 -16.47
C ARG A 326 -7.01 -12.31 -17.09
N GLU A 327 -6.79 -13.01 -18.21
CA GLU A 327 -5.51 -13.00 -18.89
C GLU A 327 -5.10 -11.59 -19.39
N ALA A 328 -6.07 -10.80 -19.88
CA ALA A 328 -5.79 -9.44 -20.32
C ALA A 328 -5.30 -8.55 -19.17
N ARG A 329 -5.94 -8.65 -17.99
CA ARG A 329 -5.53 -7.92 -16.76
C ARG A 329 -4.20 -8.43 -16.24
N GLN A 330 -3.99 -9.75 -16.25
CA GLN A 330 -2.71 -10.35 -15.86
C GLN A 330 -1.56 -9.82 -16.70
N ARG A 331 -1.72 -9.75 -18.03
CA ARG A 331 -0.69 -9.18 -18.92
C ARG A 331 -0.37 -7.72 -18.58
N GLY A 332 -1.38 -6.91 -18.24
CA GLY A 332 -1.17 -5.53 -17.81
C GLY A 332 -0.38 -5.44 -16.51
N ALA A 333 -0.74 -6.27 -15.54
CA ALA A 333 -0.08 -6.37 -14.25
C ALA A 333 1.37 -6.87 -14.36
N ASP A 334 1.60 -7.91 -15.19
CA ASP A 334 2.94 -8.44 -15.45
C ASP A 334 3.84 -7.40 -16.14
N PHE A 335 3.27 -6.58 -17.05
CA PHE A 335 4.01 -5.48 -17.66
C PHE A 335 4.43 -4.42 -16.62
N ALA A 336 3.50 -4.01 -15.73
CA ALA A 336 3.82 -3.06 -14.66
C ALA A 336 4.91 -3.61 -13.73
N ALA A 337 4.78 -4.87 -13.32
CA ALA A 337 5.78 -5.55 -12.49
C ALA A 337 7.15 -5.66 -13.19
N LEU A 338 7.15 -5.91 -14.51
CA LEU A 338 8.37 -5.96 -15.32
C LEU A 338 9.07 -4.60 -15.33
N VAL A 339 8.33 -3.52 -15.62
CA VAL A 339 8.89 -2.16 -15.66
C VAL A 339 9.54 -1.81 -14.33
N VAL A 340 8.79 -1.91 -13.24
CA VAL A 340 9.29 -1.60 -11.89
C VAL A 340 10.50 -2.46 -11.53
N GLY A 341 10.43 -3.77 -11.80
CA GLY A 341 11.49 -4.72 -11.46
C GLY A 341 12.77 -4.55 -12.28
N THR A 342 12.68 -4.06 -13.52
CA THR A 342 13.84 -3.96 -14.43
C THR A 342 14.38 -2.53 -14.59
N GLU A 343 13.60 -1.51 -14.24
CA GLU A 343 13.99 -0.10 -14.40
C GLU A 343 14.12 0.59 -13.04
N ASP A 344 13.05 0.71 -12.25
CA ASP A 344 13.05 1.44 -10.97
C ASP A 344 13.94 0.81 -9.90
N PHE A 345 13.78 -0.50 -9.68
CA PHE A 345 14.51 -1.16 -8.59
C PHE A 345 16.02 -1.21 -8.80
N PRO A 346 16.54 -1.50 -10.01
CA PRO A 346 17.96 -1.34 -10.29
C PRO A 346 18.48 0.10 -10.08
N ALA A 347 17.67 1.14 -10.38
CA ALA A 347 18.02 2.53 -10.10
C ALA A 347 18.07 2.80 -8.59
N ALA A 348 17.08 2.33 -7.82
CA ALA A 348 17.06 2.41 -6.36
C ALA A 348 18.31 1.77 -5.73
N GLU A 349 18.70 0.58 -6.18
CA GLU A 349 19.92 -0.08 -5.72
C GLU A 349 21.20 0.69 -6.09
N GLN A 350 21.22 1.41 -7.22
CA GLN A 350 22.32 2.29 -7.58
C GLN A 350 22.39 3.50 -6.65
N CYS A 351 21.26 4.10 -6.28
CA CYS A 351 21.19 5.18 -5.31
C CYS A 351 21.71 4.73 -3.94
N GLN A 352 21.36 3.53 -3.48
CA GLN A 352 21.89 2.94 -2.25
C GLN A 352 23.42 2.82 -2.30
N ARG A 353 23.97 2.27 -3.39
CA ARG A 353 25.42 2.18 -3.57
C ARG A 353 26.09 3.56 -3.52
N GLY A 354 25.45 4.59 -4.11
CA GLY A 354 25.93 5.97 -4.01
C GLY A 354 26.02 6.47 -2.58
N ALA A 355 25.02 6.20 -1.75
CA ALA A 355 25.04 6.55 -0.32
C ALA A 355 26.16 5.81 0.44
N GLU A 356 26.37 4.53 0.15
CA GLU A 356 27.37 3.68 0.82
C GLU A 356 28.83 4.06 0.50
N ILE A 357 29.11 4.57 -0.71
CA ILE A 357 30.46 4.99 -1.10
C ILE A 357 30.82 6.41 -0.67
N GLY A 358 29.93 7.08 0.10
CA GLY A 358 30.24 8.35 0.75
C GLY A 358 29.66 9.59 0.06
N LEU A 359 28.61 9.46 -0.75
CA LEU A 359 27.82 10.62 -1.16
C LEU A 359 27.35 11.36 0.10
N THR A 360 27.54 12.67 0.14
CA THR A 360 27.23 13.46 1.33
C THR A 360 25.73 13.67 1.49
N ASN A 361 25.04 14.01 0.41
CA ASN A 361 23.64 14.37 0.42
C ASN A 361 22.92 13.88 -0.82
N PHE A 362 21.62 13.61 -0.67
CA PHE A 362 20.65 13.54 -1.76
C PHE A 362 20.00 14.93 -1.91
N ASN A 363 19.64 15.32 -3.11
CA ASN A 363 19.07 16.63 -3.39
C ASN A 363 17.70 16.45 -4.06
N PHE A 364 16.66 16.98 -3.42
CA PHE A 364 15.30 16.95 -3.93
C PHE A 364 14.92 18.33 -4.49
N GLY A 365 14.48 18.37 -5.73
CA GLY A 365 14.08 19.59 -6.42
C GLY A 365 12.76 20.17 -5.88
N SER A 366 12.46 21.41 -6.22
CA SER A 366 11.15 22.01 -5.94
C SER A 366 10.02 21.32 -6.71
N ASN A 367 10.32 20.66 -7.82
CA ASN A 367 9.41 19.83 -8.61
C ASN A 367 9.12 18.46 -8.01
N GLU A 368 9.73 18.14 -6.85
CA GLU A 368 9.58 16.89 -6.11
C GLU A 368 8.95 17.11 -4.73
N PRO A 369 7.77 17.79 -4.63
CA PRO A 369 7.16 18.14 -3.35
C PRO A 369 6.80 16.92 -2.49
N MET A 370 6.49 15.80 -3.12
CA MET A 370 6.13 14.55 -2.44
C MET A 370 7.33 13.94 -1.71
N LEU A 371 8.51 13.87 -2.35
CA LEU A 371 9.76 13.44 -1.71
C LEU A 371 10.05 14.28 -0.48
N GLN A 372 10.01 15.62 -0.62
CA GLN A 372 10.27 16.53 0.48
C GLN A 372 9.26 16.38 1.63
N HIS A 373 7.96 16.16 1.33
CA HIS A 373 6.94 15.91 2.34
C HIS A 373 7.25 14.63 3.13
N TRP A 374 7.57 13.53 2.45
CA TRP A 374 7.78 12.24 3.08
C TRP A 374 9.02 12.21 3.97
N HIS A 375 10.15 12.74 3.51
CA HIS A 375 11.37 12.81 4.31
C HIS A 375 11.19 13.66 5.57
N ARG A 376 10.46 14.79 5.48
CA ARG A 376 10.09 15.59 6.67
C ARG A 376 9.13 14.83 7.59
N THR A 377 8.17 14.10 7.03
CA THR A 377 7.17 13.37 7.81
C THR A 377 7.80 12.23 8.61
N TRP A 378 8.69 11.45 8.00
CA TRP A 378 9.43 10.41 8.72
C TRP A 378 10.32 11.01 9.81
N GLN A 379 11.07 12.07 9.49
CA GLN A 379 11.91 12.74 10.46
C GLN A 379 11.09 13.26 11.66
N ASN A 380 10.00 13.95 11.39
CA ASN A 380 9.11 14.46 12.44
C ASN A 380 8.52 13.32 13.31
N ALA A 381 8.19 12.18 12.72
CA ALA A 381 7.71 11.04 13.48
C ALA A 381 8.79 10.46 14.40
N LEU A 382 10.04 10.43 13.94
CA LEU A 382 11.17 9.98 14.77
C LEU A 382 11.52 10.97 15.89
N ASP A 383 11.43 12.28 15.63
CA ASP A 383 11.78 13.33 16.60
C ASP A 383 10.76 13.46 17.73
N ASN A 384 9.49 13.05 17.48
CA ASN A 384 8.40 13.12 18.45
C ASN A 384 8.10 11.79 19.16
N ALA A 385 8.95 10.80 19.02
CA ALA A 385 8.81 9.45 19.61
C ALA A 385 9.60 9.25 20.90
#